data_9be68b66f5aa52d13318321ca22d4b13
#
_entry.id   9be68b66f5aa52d13318321ca22d4b13
#
_cell.length_a   1.000
_cell.length_b   1.000
_cell.length_c   1.000
_cell.angle_alpha   90.00
_cell.angle_beta   90.00
_cell.angle_gamma   90.00
#
_symmetry.space_group_name_H-M   'P 1'
#
loop_
_entity.id
_entity.type
_entity.pdbx_description
1 polymer ?
#
loop_
_entity_poly.entity_id
_entity_poly.type
_entity_poly.pdbx_seq_one_letter_code
_entity_poly.pdbx_strand_id
1 'polypeptide(L)'
;MKSAMSNVSGLARSHERWARFRFSVIGPLLAAPPERGELQEQLKSLAVKNWHHPISGQRVQFGRSTIERWFYTARNEKDPVQALRRKIRSDQGGHPALSPKLRELLAAQYRQHPNWSYQLHADNLAVLIEKEPTPGATPSYSSVVRFMKVHGLIKRPRRGPVHSPGAQATEHRIETREIRSYESQYVNALWHLDFHHGSLRVLLDKGRWVYPLLLGIIDDHSRLCCHAQWYLAEGAEELCHGLCQAFQKRALPRALMSDNGSAMLAAETTEGLARLGIVHEKTLPYAPFQNGKQEAYWNAIEGRLLPMLEGVADLTLDELNEATLAWIEMEYNRSVHSELGEAPLQRYLHHRDVGLPCPSSAELKMAFTAEEGRAQRRSDGTISLKGIRFEIPSRYNHFQRLSVRAASWDLSQVHLADPKTGAILCRLFPLDKRKNAQGQRAVKGSPLDKPAAAVSPAPSSMAPLLQKLIQQYATTGLPPAYLPKQPSNTDE
;
A
#
# COMPACT_ATOMS: atom_id res chain seq x y z
N MET A 1 -20.26 -28.19 1.87
CA MET A 1 -21.41 -28.69 2.64
C MET A 1 -21.05 -29.37 3.97
N LYS A 2 -19.95 -30.13 4.12
CA LYS A 2 -19.57 -30.82 5.39
C LYS A 2 -19.27 -29.87 6.57
N SER A 3 -18.70 -28.69 6.37
CA SER A 3 -18.34 -27.74 7.46
C SER A 3 -19.56 -27.00 8.06
N ALA A 4 -20.56 -26.70 7.28
CA ALA A 4 -21.79 -26.04 7.80
C ALA A 4 -22.65 -27.00 8.66
N MET A 5 -22.70 -28.27 8.30
CA MET A 5 -23.38 -29.29 9.09
C MET A 5 -22.74 -29.58 10.45
N SER A 6 -21.38 -29.50 10.55
CA SER A 6 -20.66 -29.70 11.81
C SER A 6 -20.91 -28.58 12.83
N ASN A 7 -21.02 -27.32 12.35
CA ASN A 7 -21.32 -26.18 13.23
C ASN A 7 -22.73 -26.17 13.78
N VAL A 8 -23.72 -26.61 13.01
CA VAL A 8 -25.13 -26.73 13.46
C VAL A 8 -25.27 -27.81 14.54
N SER A 9 -24.54 -28.93 14.38
CA SER A 9 -24.55 -30.02 15.39
C SER A 9 -23.85 -29.60 16.70
N GLY A 10 -22.78 -28.78 16.63
CA GLY A 10 -22.10 -28.25 17.81
C GLY A 10 -22.95 -27.25 18.61
N LEU A 11 -23.66 -26.36 17.94
CA LEU A 11 -24.58 -25.40 18.54
C LEU A 11 -25.79 -26.10 19.17
N ALA A 12 -26.37 -27.10 18.51
CA ALA A 12 -27.49 -27.89 19.05
C ALA A 12 -27.08 -28.61 20.33
N ARG A 13 -25.89 -29.21 20.38
CA ARG A 13 -25.31 -29.84 21.60
C ARG A 13 -25.07 -28.82 22.73
N SER A 14 -24.63 -27.61 22.42
CA SER A 14 -24.46 -26.56 23.40
C SER A 14 -25.77 -26.10 23.98
N HIS A 15 -26.84 -25.91 23.17
CA HIS A 15 -28.16 -25.51 23.61
C HIS A 15 -28.81 -26.60 24.49
N GLU A 16 -28.60 -27.86 24.19
CA GLU A 16 -29.02 -29.00 24.97
C GLU A 16 -28.38 -29.06 26.36
N ARG A 17 -27.03 -28.88 26.40
CA ARG A 17 -26.29 -28.82 27.68
C ARG A 17 -26.79 -27.69 28.56
N TRP A 18 -27.06 -26.51 27.97
CA TRP A 18 -27.62 -25.38 28.72
C TRP A 18 -29.03 -25.63 29.20
N ALA A 19 -29.90 -26.29 28.43
CA ALA A 19 -31.25 -26.62 28.84
C ALA A 19 -31.24 -27.58 30.04
N ARG A 20 -30.45 -28.64 29.96
CA ARG A 20 -30.28 -29.60 31.07
C ARG A 20 -29.67 -28.97 32.31
N PHE A 21 -28.73 -28.10 32.13
CA PHE A 21 -28.12 -27.34 33.23
C PHE A 21 -29.14 -26.41 33.90
N ARG A 22 -29.95 -25.66 33.16
CA ARG A 22 -31.00 -24.80 33.71
C ARG A 22 -32.03 -25.64 34.46
N PHE A 23 -32.38 -26.79 33.89
CA PHE A 23 -33.28 -27.73 34.54
C PHE A 23 -32.70 -28.26 35.86
N SER A 24 -31.42 -28.61 35.92
CA SER A 24 -30.79 -29.07 37.16
C SER A 24 -30.75 -27.97 38.25
N VAL A 25 -30.63 -26.70 37.88
CA VAL A 25 -30.68 -25.58 38.83
C VAL A 25 -32.08 -25.42 39.45
N ILE A 26 -33.15 -25.52 38.66
CA ILE A 26 -34.53 -25.33 39.12
C ILE A 26 -35.21 -26.63 39.49
N GLY A 27 -34.59 -27.78 39.27
CA GLY A 27 -35.15 -29.10 39.52
C GLY A 27 -35.73 -29.28 40.92
N PRO A 28 -35.07 -28.85 41.99
CA PRO A 28 -35.63 -28.90 43.34
C PRO A 28 -36.99 -28.17 43.49
N LEU A 29 -37.12 -26.99 42.83
CA LEU A 29 -38.36 -26.20 42.86
C LEU A 29 -39.52 -26.85 42.05
N LEU A 30 -39.17 -27.68 41.05
CA LEU A 30 -40.16 -28.40 40.25
C LEU A 30 -40.58 -29.71 40.91
N ALA A 31 -39.65 -30.38 41.61
CA ALA A 31 -39.92 -31.66 42.31
C ALA A 31 -40.70 -31.46 43.60
N ALA A 32 -40.46 -30.38 44.34
CA ALA A 32 -41.18 -29.99 45.55
C ALA A 32 -41.59 -28.51 45.40
N PRO A 33 -42.76 -28.22 44.79
CA PRO A 33 -43.22 -26.87 44.61
C PRO A 33 -43.34 -26.12 45.92
N PRO A 34 -42.73 -24.91 46.08
CA PRO A 34 -42.76 -24.16 47.33
C PRO A 34 -44.16 -23.67 47.65
N GLU A 35 -44.48 -23.61 48.95
CA GLU A 35 -45.73 -23.03 49.46
C GLU A 35 -45.83 -21.51 49.20
N ARG A 36 -47.04 -20.94 49.42
CA ARG A 36 -47.23 -19.51 49.19
C ARG A 36 -46.31 -18.69 50.17
N GLY A 37 -45.38 -17.92 49.60
CA GLY A 37 -44.40 -17.09 50.31
C GLY A 37 -42.99 -17.63 50.35
N GLU A 38 -42.74 -18.93 50.24
CA GLU A 38 -41.43 -19.57 50.39
C GLU A 38 -40.58 -19.49 49.08
N LEU A 39 -41.20 -19.31 47.93
CA LEU A 39 -40.50 -19.28 46.62
C LEU A 39 -39.32 -18.28 46.62
N GLN A 40 -39.51 -17.12 47.23
CA GLN A 40 -38.47 -16.07 47.23
C GLN A 40 -37.23 -16.45 48.04
N GLU A 41 -37.40 -17.16 49.16
CA GLU A 41 -36.26 -17.63 49.98
C GLU A 41 -35.50 -18.75 49.26
N GLN A 42 -36.25 -19.69 48.66
CA GLN A 42 -35.64 -20.77 47.89
C GLN A 42 -34.89 -20.25 46.66
N LEU A 43 -35.42 -19.24 45.94
CA LEU A 43 -34.70 -18.59 44.84
C LEU A 43 -33.45 -17.86 45.31
N LYS A 44 -33.45 -17.21 46.48
CA LYS A 44 -32.25 -16.58 47.07
C LYS A 44 -31.21 -17.65 47.42
N SER A 45 -31.56 -18.76 47.99
CA SER A 45 -30.63 -19.83 48.33
C SER A 45 -29.95 -20.44 47.09
N LEU A 46 -30.73 -20.62 45.97
CA LEU A 46 -30.17 -21.08 44.71
C LEU A 46 -29.24 -20.05 44.04
N ALA A 47 -29.51 -18.75 44.22
CA ALA A 47 -28.69 -17.68 43.69
C ALA A 47 -27.31 -17.55 44.36
N VAL A 48 -27.22 -17.88 45.65
CA VAL A 48 -25.94 -17.87 46.39
C VAL A 48 -25.09 -19.10 46.08
N LYS A 49 -25.70 -20.18 45.59
CA LYS A 49 -25.02 -21.44 45.28
C LYS A 49 -24.12 -21.30 44.06
N ASN A 50 -22.89 -21.86 44.15
CA ASN A 50 -21.96 -21.97 43.05
C ASN A 50 -22.34 -23.16 42.16
N TRP A 51 -22.42 -22.88 40.87
CA TRP A 51 -22.74 -23.83 39.83
C TRP A 51 -21.56 -24.01 38.87
N HIS A 52 -21.46 -25.16 38.20
CA HIS A 52 -20.47 -25.36 37.16
C HIS A 52 -21.04 -25.00 35.79
N HIS A 53 -20.40 -24.08 35.11
CA HIS A 53 -20.81 -23.67 33.77
C HIS A 53 -20.81 -24.86 32.79
N PRO A 54 -21.89 -25.10 32.04
CA PRO A 54 -22.10 -26.37 31.33
C PRO A 54 -21.15 -26.62 30.17
N ILE A 55 -20.39 -25.59 29.76
CA ILE A 55 -19.39 -25.67 28.67
C ILE A 55 -17.99 -25.50 29.16
N SER A 56 -17.68 -24.45 29.94
CA SER A 56 -16.34 -24.16 30.40
C SER A 56 -15.95 -24.81 31.72
N GLY A 57 -16.89 -25.40 32.48
CA GLY A 57 -16.65 -25.99 33.78
C GLY A 57 -16.33 -24.98 34.91
N GLN A 58 -16.20 -23.70 34.63
CA GLN A 58 -15.93 -22.67 35.63
C GLN A 58 -17.07 -22.50 36.63
N ARG A 59 -16.74 -22.09 37.86
CA ARG A 59 -17.77 -21.77 38.89
C ARG A 59 -18.47 -20.47 38.51
N VAL A 60 -19.79 -20.49 38.50
CA VAL A 60 -20.66 -19.35 38.17
C VAL A 60 -21.82 -19.27 39.12
N GLN A 61 -22.27 -18.04 39.39
CA GLN A 61 -23.52 -17.79 40.14
C GLN A 61 -24.54 -17.11 39.22
N PHE A 62 -25.80 -17.33 39.46
CA PHE A 62 -26.89 -16.73 38.70
C PHE A 62 -27.73 -15.84 39.59
N GLY A 63 -28.10 -14.68 39.10
CA GLY A 63 -29.00 -13.79 39.81
C GLY A 63 -30.39 -14.41 40.03
N ARG A 64 -31.00 -14.07 41.15
CA ARG A 64 -32.35 -14.55 41.54
C ARG A 64 -33.35 -14.44 40.38
N SER A 65 -33.44 -13.27 39.74
CA SER A 65 -34.36 -13.02 38.62
C SER A 65 -34.15 -13.95 37.42
N THR A 66 -32.93 -14.42 37.21
CA THR A 66 -32.59 -15.37 36.15
C THR A 66 -33.13 -16.76 36.45
N ILE A 67 -32.96 -17.24 37.70
CA ILE A 67 -33.43 -18.53 38.18
C ILE A 67 -34.95 -18.49 38.22
N GLU A 68 -35.56 -17.43 38.71
CA GLU A 68 -37.00 -17.21 38.75
C GLU A 68 -37.61 -17.29 37.34
N ARG A 69 -37.01 -16.64 36.35
CA ARG A 69 -37.44 -16.72 34.94
C ARG A 69 -37.40 -18.17 34.44
N TRP A 70 -36.32 -18.90 34.74
CA TRP A 70 -36.24 -20.31 34.34
C TRP A 70 -37.34 -21.16 34.97
N PHE A 71 -37.62 -20.95 36.27
CA PHE A 71 -38.69 -21.65 36.98
C PHE A 71 -40.05 -21.38 36.32
N TYR A 72 -40.40 -20.11 36.12
CA TYR A 72 -41.68 -19.77 35.47
C TYR A 72 -41.78 -20.24 34.01
N THR A 73 -40.69 -20.33 33.30
CA THR A 73 -40.66 -20.86 31.93
C THR A 73 -40.94 -22.37 31.89
N ALA A 74 -40.51 -23.11 32.90
CA ALA A 74 -40.54 -24.57 32.89
C ALA A 74 -41.67 -25.20 33.71
N ARG A 75 -42.24 -24.50 34.73
CA ARG A 75 -43.12 -25.09 35.75
C ARG A 75 -44.40 -25.73 35.22
N ASN A 76 -44.95 -25.21 34.13
CA ASN A 76 -46.24 -25.67 33.55
C ASN A 76 -46.06 -26.45 32.24
N GLU A 77 -44.84 -26.70 31.83
CA GLU A 77 -44.55 -27.34 30.55
C GLU A 77 -44.47 -28.88 30.71
N LYS A 78 -44.98 -29.60 29.69
CA LYS A 78 -44.88 -31.06 29.65
C LYS A 78 -43.45 -31.57 29.57
N ASP A 79 -42.57 -30.82 28.89
CA ASP A 79 -41.15 -31.06 28.82
C ASP A 79 -40.39 -29.81 29.28
N PRO A 80 -40.04 -29.70 30.58
CA PRO A 80 -39.35 -28.58 31.17
C PRO A 80 -37.97 -28.35 30.53
N VAL A 81 -37.25 -29.39 30.09
CA VAL A 81 -35.93 -29.28 29.45
C VAL A 81 -36.07 -28.64 28.09
N GLN A 82 -37.04 -29.03 27.31
CA GLN A 82 -37.32 -28.44 26.01
C GLN A 82 -37.70 -26.96 26.12
N ALA A 83 -38.53 -26.61 27.11
CA ALA A 83 -38.93 -25.22 27.37
C ALA A 83 -37.75 -24.33 27.74
N LEU A 84 -36.74 -24.88 28.41
CA LEU A 84 -35.51 -24.20 28.82
C LEU A 84 -34.46 -24.13 27.71
N ARG A 85 -34.69 -24.75 26.55
CA ARG A 85 -33.79 -24.55 25.39
C ARG A 85 -33.79 -23.10 24.96
N ARG A 86 -32.61 -22.65 24.55
CA ARG A 86 -32.49 -21.34 23.91
C ARG A 86 -33.24 -21.37 22.58
N LYS A 87 -34.26 -20.52 22.44
CA LYS A 87 -34.97 -20.35 21.16
C LYS A 87 -33.98 -19.94 20.10
N ILE A 88 -33.94 -20.69 19.01
CA ILE A 88 -33.19 -20.30 17.83
C ILE A 88 -33.86 -19.06 17.27
N ARG A 89 -33.10 -18.02 17.01
CA ARG A 89 -33.64 -16.80 16.40
C ARG A 89 -34.21 -17.15 15.03
N SER A 90 -35.40 -16.62 14.70
CA SER A 90 -36.05 -16.84 13.41
C SER A 90 -35.23 -16.39 12.19
N ASP A 91 -34.27 -15.46 12.42
CA ASP A 91 -33.35 -14.95 11.44
C ASP A 91 -32.01 -15.71 11.35
N GLN A 92 -31.88 -16.82 12.11
CA GLN A 92 -30.64 -17.61 12.10
C GLN A 92 -30.42 -18.29 10.74
N GLY A 93 -29.31 -17.98 10.10
CA GLY A 93 -29.03 -18.43 8.73
C GLY A 93 -29.60 -17.52 7.64
N GLY A 94 -30.47 -16.58 8.01
CA GLY A 94 -30.92 -15.52 7.11
C GLY A 94 -29.91 -14.39 7.00
N HIS A 95 -29.88 -13.72 5.84
CA HIS A 95 -29.07 -12.55 5.59
C HIS A 95 -29.96 -11.40 5.12
N PRO A 96 -30.80 -10.82 6.00
CA PRO A 96 -31.81 -9.81 5.61
C PRO A 96 -31.18 -8.54 5.02
N ALA A 97 -29.96 -8.20 5.42
CA ALA A 97 -29.20 -7.07 4.88
C ALA A 97 -28.66 -7.29 3.45
N LEU A 98 -28.79 -8.50 2.91
CA LEU A 98 -28.34 -8.85 1.57
C LEU A 98 -29.54 -9.35 0.77
N SER A 99 -30.02 -8.54 -0.18
CA SER A 99 -31.07 -8.95 -1.13
C SER A 99 -30.58 -10.13 -1.99
N PRO A 100 -31.48 -10.93 -2.59
CA PRO A 100 -31.09 -12.02 -3.47
C PRO A 100 -30.10 -11.56 -4.57
N LYS A 101 -30.35 -10.42 -5.22
CA LYS A 101 -29.47 -9.83 -6.24
C LYS A 101 -28.07 -9.54 -5.69
N LEU A 102 -27.95 -8.97 -4.47
CA LEU A 102 -26.66 -8.70 -3.85
C LEU A 102 -25.89 -9.97 -3.48
N ARG A 103 -26.58 -11.04 -3.10
CA ARG A 103 -25.97 -12.34 -2.82
C ARG A 103 -25.38 -12.96 -4.10
N GLU A 104 -26.11 -12.87 -5.21
CA GLU A 104 -25.66 -13.35 -6.52
C GLU A 104 -24.45 -12.54 -7.00
N LEU A 105 -24.49 -11.22 -6.92
CA LEU A 105 -23.37 -10.33 -7.26
C LEU A 105 -22.12 -10.66 -6.43
N LEU A 106 -22.28 -10.81 -5.11
CA LEU A 106 -21.17 -11.15 -4.22
C LEU A 106 -20.59 -12.53 -4.52
N ALA A 107 -21.42 -13.50 -4.83
CA ALA A 107 -20.99 -14.84 -5.22
C ALA A 107 -20.31 -14.85 -6.60
N ALA A 108 -20.78 -14.05 -7.55
CA ALA A 108 -20.15 -13.86 -8.85
C ALA A 108 -18.77 -13.20 -8.72
N GLN A 109 -18.70 -12.12 -7.95
CA GLN A 109 -17.46 -11.40 -7.65
C GLN A 109 -16.42 -12.31 -6.97
N TYR A 110 -16.85 -13.17 -6.03
CA TYR A 110 -15.92 -14.12 -5.40
C TYR A 110 -15.41 -15.17 -6.40
N ARG A 111 -16.24 -15.65 -7.33
CA ARG A 111 -15.81 -16.61 -8.37
C ARG A 111 -14.74 -16.00 -9.29
N GLN A 112 -14.87 -14.72 -9.60
CA GLN A 112 -13.89 -13.98 -10.42
C GLN A 112 -12.62 -13.67 -9.64
N HIS A 113 -12.73 -13.32 -8.36
CA HIS A 113 -11.64 -12.83 -7.53
C HIS A 113 -11.53 -13.58 -6.18
N PRO A 114 -11.21 -14.88 -6.17
CA PRO A 114 -11.21 -15.70 -4.95
C PRO A 114 -10.09 -15.33 -3.96
N ASN A 115 -9.12 -14.51 -4.39
CA ASN A 115 -7.98 -14.06 -3.59
C ASN A 115 -8.25 -12.75 -2.83
N TRP A 116 -9.34 -12.07 -3.14
CA TRP A 116 -9.68 -10.81 -2.49
C TRP A 116 -9.98 -11.01 -1.00
N SER A 117 -9.64 -9.99 -0.20
CA SER A 117 -10.05 -9.93 1.20
C SER A 117 -11.56 -9.68 1.31
N TYR A 118 -12.16 -10.04 2.45
CA TYR A 118 -13.56 -9.72 2.71
C TYR A 118 -13.86 -8.22 2.62
N GLN A 119 -12.89 -7.37 3.04
CA GLN A 119 -13.02 -5.92 2.95
C GLN A 119 -13.06 -5.48 1.48
N LEU A 120 -12.17 -6.01 0.65
CA LEU A 120 -12.13 -5.66 -0.76
C LEU A 120 -13.40 -6.09 -1.50
N HIS A 121 -13.98 -7.25 -1.13
CA HIS A 121 -15.30 -7.66 -1.63
C HIS A 121 -16.41 -6.70 -1.21
N ALA A 122 -16.43 -6.25 0.05
CA ALA A 122 -17.44 -5.33 0.56
C ALA A 122 -17.35 -3.96 -0.12
N ASP A 123 -16.14 -3.42 -0.27
CA ASP A 123 -15.91 -2.10 -0.87
C ASP A 123 -16.28 -2.08 -2.36
N ASN A 124 -15.91 -3.11 -3.12
CA ASN A 124 -16.30 -3.21 -4.52
C ASN A 124 -17.81 -3.44 -4.69
N LEU A 125 -18.44 -4.20 -3.79
CA LEU A 125 -19.90 -4.35 -3.79
C LEU A 125 -20.61 -3.01 -3.53
N ALA A 126 -20.08 -2.18 -2.62
CA ALA A 126 -20.60 -0.85 -2.35
C ALA A 126 -20.56 0.04 -3.60
N VAL A 127 -19.46 0.03 -4.34
CA VAL A 127 -19.32 0.79 -5.60
C VAL A 127 -20.30 0.30 -6.67
N LEU A 128 -20.54 -1.02 -6.76
CA LEU A 128 -21.53 -1.56 -7.70
C LEU A 128 -22.95 -1.09 -7.36
N ILE A 129 -23.31 -1.04 -6.05
CA ILE A 129 -24.61 -0.54 -5.59
C ILE A 129 -24.78 0.96 -5.92
N GLU A 130 -23.71 1.75 -5.81
CA GLU A 130 -23.74 3.18 -6.19
C GLU A 130 -24.01 3.38 -7.69
N LYS A 131 -23.39 2.55 -8.54
CA LYS A 131 -23.58 2.62 -10.01
C LYS A 131 -24.99 2.16 -10.44
N GLU A 132 -25.47 1.10 -9.84
CA GLU A 132 -26.80 0.54 -10.10
C GLU A 132 -27.57 0.41 -8.78
N PRO A 133 -28.37 1.41 -8.38
CA PRO A 133 -29.14 1.34 -7.14
C PRO A 133 -30.00 0.09 -7.10
N THR A 134 -29.66 -0.82 -6.22
CA THR A 134 -30.48 -2.02 -5.93
C THR A 134 -31.39 -1.73 -4.75
N PRO A 135 -32.62 -2.30 -4.71
CA PRO A 135 -33.49 -2.14 -3.55
C PRO A 135 -32.80 -2.58 -2.25
N GLY A 136 -32.68 -1.67 -1.29
CA GLY A 136 -32.07 -1.90 0.01
C GLY A 136 -30.85 -1.02 0.30
N ALA A 137 -30.51 -0.88 1.58
CA ALA A 137 -29.31 -0.15 2.00
C ALA A 137 -28.04 -0.96 1.69
N THR A 138 -26.93 -0.27 1.48
CA THR A 138 -25.59 -0.90 1.35
C THR A 138 -25.32 -1.77 2.59
N PRO A 139 -25.01 -3.08 2.41
CA PRO A 139 -24.81 -3.97 3.52
C PRO A 139 -23.53 -3.60 4.30
N SER A 140 -23.57 -3.71 5.62
CA SER A 140 -22.39 -3.50 6.45
C SER A 140 -21.32 -4.57 6.16
N TYR A 141 -20.06 -4.22 6.39
CA TYR A 141 -18.93 -5.16 6.30
C TYR A 141 -19.20 -6.48 7.05
N SER A 142 -19.72 -6.38 8.29
CA SER A 142 -20.04 -7.55 9.11
C SER A 142 -21.10 -8.47 8.47
N SER A 143 -22.05 -7.90 7.73
CA SER A 143 -23.08 -8.66 7.00
C SER A 143 -22.47 -9.40 5.81
N VAL A 144 -21.58 -8.75 5.07
CA VAL A 144 -20.85 -9.36 3.95
C VAL A 144 -19.99 -10.52 4.46
N VAL A 145 -19.17 -10.30 5.49
CA VAL A 145 -18.30 -11.34 6.08
C VAL A 145 -19.10 -12.53 6.57
N ARG A 146 -20.23 -12.29 7.26
CA ARG A 146 -21.09 -13.36 7.77
C ARG A 146 -21.66 -14.20 6.63
N PHE A 147 -22.15 -13.55 5.58
CA PHE A 147 -22.64 -14.24 4.39
C PHE A 147 -21.53 -15.08 3.73
N MET A 148 -20.40 -14.49 3.46
CA MET A 148 -19.27 -15.16 2.81
C MET A 148 -18.80 -16.39 3.60
N LYS A 149 -18.63 -16.25 4.93
CA LYS A 149 -18.22 -17.36 5.80
C LYS A 149 -19.24 -18.51 5.81
N VAL A 150 -20.54 -18.20 5.91
CA VAL A 150 -21.62 -19.22 5.93
C VAL A 150 -21.64 -20.00 4.61
N HIS A 151 -21.40 -19.32 3.48
CA HIS A 151 -21.43 -19.96 2.16
C HIS A 151 -20.07 -20.51 1.72
N GLY A 152 -19.05 -20.54 2.60
CA GLY A 152 -17.74 -21.09 2.29
C GLY A 152 -16.93 -20.26 1.30
N LEU A 153 -17.27 -18.99 1.11
CA LEU A 153 -16.57 -18.04 0.25
C LEU A 153 -15.35 -17.48 1.01
N ILE A 154 -14.35 -18.33 1.19
CA ILE A 154 -13.16 -18.01 2.02
C ILE A 154 -12.02 -17.57 1.11
N LYS A 155 -11.31 -16.48 1.47
CA LYS A 155 -10.12 -16.02 0.78
C LYS A 155 -9.17 -17.20 0.54
N ARG A 156 -8.82 -17.44 -0.71
CA ARG A 156 -7.78 -18.41 -1.05
C ARG A 156 -6.43 -17.70 -0.91
N PRO A 157 -5.51 -18.20 -0.06
CA PRO A 157 -4.18 -17.61 0.00
C PRO A 157 -3.50 -17.76 -1.36
N ARG A 158 -2.82 -16.71 -1.83
CA ARG A 158 -1.83 -16.87 -2.90
C ARG A 158 -0.81 -17.90 -2.41
N ARG A 159 -0.32 -18.77 -3.29
CA ARG A 159 0.85 -19.60 -3.00
C ARG A 159 2.01 -18.61 -2.85
N GLY A 160 2.32 -18.27 -1.59
CA GLY A 160 3.51 -17.49 -1.26
C GLY A 160 4.77 -18.26 -1.66
N PRO A 161 5.89 -17.55 -1.85
CA PRO A 161 7.17 -18.22 -1.99
C PRO A 161 7.37 -19.15 -0.80
N VAL A 162 7.83 -20.38 -1.09
CA VAL A 162 8.25 -21.32 -0.04
C VAL A 162 9.29 -20.60 0.80
N HIS A 163 9.06 -20.47 2.11
CA HIS A 163 10.00 -19.85 3.03
C HIS A 163 11.37 -20.51 2.85
N SER A 164 12.30 -19.76 2.29
CA SER A 164 13.68 -20.23 2.13
C SER A 164 14.32 -20.36 3.52
N PRO A 165 15.34 -21.25 3.69
CA PRO A 165 16.05 -21.35 4.97
C PRO A 165 16.60 -20.00 5.46
N GLY A 166 16.93 -19.09 4.56
CA GLY A 166 17.33 -17.71 4.88
C GLY A 166 16.20 -16.87 5.46
N ALA A 167 14.97 -17.00 4.98
CA ALA A 167 13.80 -16.30 5.52
C ALA A 167 13.49 -16.78 6.95
N GLN A 168 13.57 -18.09 7.21
CA GLN A 168 13.38 -18.65 8.56
C GLN A 168 14.49 -18.21 9.53
N ALA A 169 15.74 -18.13 9.07
CA ALA A 169 16.86 -17.63 9.87
C ALA A 169 16.72 -16.12 10.17
N THR A 170 16.11 -15.37 9.28
CA THR A 170 15.82 -13.94 9.47
C THR A 170 14.69 -13.76 10.47
N GLU A 171 13.63 -14.53 10.38
CA GLU A 171 12.51 -14.53 11.33
C GLU A 171 12.96 -14.86 12.75
N HIS A 172 13.83 -15.86 12.92
CA HIS A 172 14.42 -16.20 14.22
C HIS A 172 15.36 -15.11 14.76
N ARG A 173 16.06 -14.36 13.88
CA ARG A 173 16.89 -13.21 14.30
C ARG A 173 16.04 -12.02 14.75
N ILE A 174 14.87 -11.81 14.15
CA ILE A 174 13.92 -10.75 14.54
C ILE A 174 13.38 -11.03 15.95
N GLU A 175 13.04 -12.29 16.26
CA GLU A 175 12.52 -12.69 17.58
C GLU A 175 13.55 -12.51 18.72
N THR A 176 14.85 -12.54 18.42
CA THR A 176 15.93 -12.50 19.43
C THR A 176 16.53 -11.11 19.62
N ARG A 177 16.13 -10.07 18.86
CA ARG A 177 16.64 -8.71 18.96
C ARG A 177 15.57 -7.77 19.49
N GLU A 178 16.01 -6.88 20.41
CA GLU A 178 15.18 -5.76 20.87
C GLU A 178 14.92 -4.81 19.71
N ILE A 179 13.68 -4.81 19.18
CA ILE A 179 13.25 -3.94 18.09
C ILE A 179 12.84 -2.61 18.71
N ARG A 180 13.59 -1.56 18.44
CA ARG A 180 13.20 -0.19 18.79
C ARG A 180 12.42 0.41 17.63
N SER A 181 11.12 0.60 17.82
CA SER A 181 10.32 1.42 16.92
C SER A 181 10.70 2.89 17.13
N TYR A 182 11.01 3.59 16.05
CA TYR A 182 11.23 5.04 16.09
C TYR A 182 10.27 5.72 15.11
N GLU A 183 9.94 6.98 15.40
CA GLU A 183 9.12 7.83 14.55
C GLU A 183 9.73 9.23 14.54
N SER A 184 9.89 9.82 13.37
CA SER A 184 10.30 11.22 13.23
C SER A 184 9.30 12.13 13.90
N GLN A 185 9.79 13.16 14.57
CA GLN A 185 8.94 14.09 15.34
C GLN A 185 8.12 15.02 14.42
N TYR A 186 8.58 15.26 13.18
CA TYR A 186 8.00 16.26 12.28
C TYR A 186 7.79 15.69 10.88
N VAL A 187 6.81 16.24 10.19
CA VAL A 187 6.57 15.98 8.76
C VAL A 187 7.79 16.47 7.95
N ASN A 188 8.16 15.70 6.94
CA ASN A 188 9.33 15.96 6.08
C ASN A 188 10.68 16.00 6.81
N ALA A 189 10.75 15.50 8.07
CA ALA A 189 12.02 15.33 8.74
C ALA A 189 12.83 14.18 8.17
N LEU A 190 12.17 13.06 7.89
CA LEU A 190 12.78 11.86 7.34
C LEU A 190 11.82 11.20 6.35
N TRP A 191 12.29 10.86 5.16
CA TRP A 191 11.60 10.00 4.22
C TRP A 191 12.32 8.67 4.09
N HIS A 192 11.55 7.61 3.91
CA HIS A 192 12.05 6.29 3.54
C HIS A 192 11.80 6.06 2.05
N LEU A 193 12.74 5.42 1.40
CA LEU A 193 12.57 4.97 0.03
C LEU A 193 13.14 3.56 -0.14
N ASP A 194 12.51 2.81 -1.04
CA ASP A 194 12.93 1.45 -1.37
C ASP A 194 12.33 1.03 -2.71
N PHE A 195 12.95 0.04 -3.38
CA PHE A 195 12.41 -0.63 -4.53
C PHE A 195 11.80 -1.98 -4.15
N HIS A 196 10.60 -2.24 -4.65
CA HIS A 196 9.87 -3.47 -4.42
C HIS A 196 9.62 -4.23 -5.73
N HIS A 197 9.88 -5.53 -5.73
CA HIS A 197 9.58 -6.41 -6.85
C HIS A 197 8.08 -6.72 -6.88
N GLY A 198 7.39 -6.23 -7.89
CA GLY A 198 5.95 -6.46 -8.06
C GLY A 198 5.61 -7.91 -8.37
N SER A 199 4.45 -8.36 -7.90
CA SER A 199 3.93 -9.70 -8.18
C SER A 199 3.10 -9.81 -9.48
N LEU A 200 2.75 -8.68 -10.11
CA LEU A 200 2.06 -8.63 -11.41
C LEU A 200 3.05 -8.39 -12.55
N ARG A 201 2.73 -8.96 -13.71
CA ARG A 201 3.46 -8.72 -14.95
C ARG A 201 2.75 -7.66 -15.78
N VAL A 202 3.52 -6.87 -16.50
CA VAL A 202 3.02 -5.92 -17.48
C VAL A 202 3.45 -6.32 -18.88
N LEU A 203 2.60 -5.99 -19.86
CA LEU A 203 2.86 -6.22 -21.27
C LEU A 203 3.59 -4.99 -21.82
N LEU A 204 4.76 -5.22 -22.41
CA LEU A 204 5.49 -4.21 -23.17
C LEU A 204 5.21 -4.35 -24.68
N ASP A 205 5.64 -3.33 -25.43
CA ASP A 205 5.67 -3.40 -26.88
C ASP A 205 6.30 -4.70 -27.37
N LYS A 206 5.83 -5.20 -28.49
CA LYS A 206 6.25 -6.48 -29.09
C LYS A 206 5.84 -7.74 -28.28
N GLY A 207 4.85 -7.63 -27.38
CA GLY A 207 4.25 -8.79 -26.69
C GLY A 207 5.12 -9.39 -25.58
N ARG A 208 6.13 -8.68 -25.08
CA ARG A 208 7.00 -9.16 -23.99
C ARG A 208 6.40 -8.86 -22.63
N TRP A 209 6.28 -9.88 -21.77
CA TRP A 209 5.86 -9.74 -20.39
C TRP A 209 7.05 -9.57 -19.44
N VAL A 210 6.99 -8.56 -18.55
CA VAL A 210 8.02 -8.28 -17.57
C VAL A 210 7.40 -8.03 -16.20
N TYR A 211 8.18 -8.27 -15.12
CA TYR A 211 7.84 -7.85 -13.77
C TYR A 211 8.45 -6.47 -13.54
N PRO A 212 7.66 -5.42 -13.34
CA PRO A 212 8.18 -4.11 -13.03
C PRO A 212 8.58 -4.00 -11.56
N LEU A 213 9.38 -2.98 -11.26
CA LEU A 213 9.88 -2.62 -9.94
C LEU A 213 9.17 -1.37 -9.46
N LEU A 214 8.62 -1.39 -8.26
CA LEU A 214 7.95 -0.24 -7.66
C LEU A 214 8.92 0.53 -6.79
N LEU A 215 9.25 1.76 -7.16
CA LEU A 215 9.86 2.72 -6.24
C LEU A 215 8.77 3.30 -5.36
N GLY A 216 8.92 3.24 -4.05
CA GLY A 216 8.02 3.85 -3.08
C GLY A 216 8.77 4.79 -2.14
N ILE A 217 8.21 5.98 -1.93
CA ILE A 217 8.76 7.03 -1.08
C ILE A 217 7.70 7.44 -0.07
N ILE A 218 7.99 7.23 1.22
CA ILE A 218 7.05 7.51 2.32
C ILE A 218 7.64 8.48 3.34
N ASP A 219 6.83 9.39 3.86
CA ASP A 219 7.18 10.24 5.00
C ASP A 219 7.10 9.43 6.29
N ASP A 220 8.16 9.46 7.09
CA ASP A 220 8.28 8.68 8.31
C ASP A 220 7.24 9.05 9.37
N HIS A 221 6.98 10.36 9.54
CA HIS A 221 6.05 10.85 10.55
C HIS A 221 4.61 10.54 10.23
N SER A 222 4.17 10.89 9.02
CA SER A 222 2.77 10.79 8.63
C SER A 222 2.39 9.47 7.97
N ARG A 223 3.35 8.65 7.56
CA ARG A 223 3.16 7.46 6.70
C ARG A 223 2.57 7.82 5.34
N LEU A 224 2.56 9.12 4.98
CA LEU A 224 2.11 9.55 3.67
C LEU A 224 3.01 8.95 2.60
N CYS A 225 2.42 8.33 1.58
CA CYS A 225 3.15 8.02 0.37
C CYS A 225 3.35 9.31 -0.42
N CYS A 226 4.58 9.82 -0.44
CA CYS A 226 4.96 11.02 -1.15
C CYS A 226 4.93 10.81 -2.66
N HIS A 227 5.43 9.65 -3.10
CA HIS A 227 5.38 9.20 -4.49
C HIS A 227 5.59 7.69 -4.56
N ALA A 228 4.93 7.03 -5.51
CA ALA A 228 5.30 5.70 -5.93
C ALA A 228 5.06 5.53 -7.43
N GLN A 229 5.97 4.83 -8.09
CA GLN A 229 5.92 4.61 -9.53
C GLN A 229 6.65 3.33 -9.91
N TRP A 230 6.09 2.63 -10.89
CA TRP A 230 6.65 1.41 -11.45
C TRP A 230 7.62 1.72 -12.58
N TYR A 231 8.76 1.05 -12.55
CA TYR A 231 9.82 1.14 -13.54
C TYR A 231 10.22 -0.23 -14.06
N LEU A 232 10.98 -0.25 -15.15
CA LEU A 232 11.49 -1.49 -15.75
C LEU A 232 12.89 -1.86 -15.24
N ALA A 233 13.55 -0.94 -14.56
CA ALA A 233 14.88 -1.12 -14.00
C ALA A 233 14.98 -0.44 -12.62
N GLU A 234 15.97 -0.86 -11.84
CA GLU A 234 16.39 -0.25 -10.59
C GLU A 234 17.72 0.47 -10.83
N GLY A 235 17.62 1.65 -11.43
CA GLY A 235 18.79 2.48 -11.80
C GLY A 235 18.76 3.83 -11.13
N ALA A 236 19.88 4.56 -11.26
CA ALA A 236 19.97 5.93 -10.76
C ALA A 236 19.03 6.88 -11.51
N GLU A 237 18.73 6.62 -12.78
CA GLU A 237 17.79 7.39 -13.58
C GLU A 237 16.37 7.29 -13.00
N GLU A 238 15.88 6.07 -12.78
CA GLU A 238 14.55 5.79 -12.24
C GLU A 238 14.41 6.37 -10.83
N LEU A 239 15.42 6.19 -10.00
CA LEU A 239 15.47 6.74 -8.66
C LEU A 239 15.40 8.26 -8.65
N CYS A 240 16.29 8.94 -9.41
CA CYS A 240 16.32 10.39 -9.49
C CYS A 240 15.04 10.96 -10.10
N HIS A 241 14.44 10.26 -11.08
CA HIS A 241 13.15 10.63 -11.64
C HIS A 241 12.05 10.57 -10.58
N GLY A 242 11.95 9.47 -9.83
CA GLY A 242 10.94 9.32 -8.76
C GLY A 242 11.13 10.32 -7.62
N LEU A 243 12.39 10.60 -7.23
CA LEU A 243 12.70 11.64 -6.25
C LEU A 243 12.26 13.03 -6.74
N CYS A 244 12.52 13.39 -7.99
CA CYS A 244 12.04 14.65 -8.56
C CYS A 244 10.51 14.77 -8.52
N GLN A 245 9.79 13.67 -8.81
CA GLN A 245 8.32 13.63 -8.71
C GLN A 245 7.86 13.85 -7.26
N ALA A 246 8.48 13.17 -6.30
CA ALA A 246 8.15 13.30 -4.89
C ALA A 246 8.39 14.74 -4.39
N PHE A 247 9.54 15.32 -4.72
CA PHE A 247 9.94 16.67 -4.30
C PHE A 247 9.00 17.74 -4.85
N GLN A 248 8.62 17.64 -6.11
CA GLN A 248 7.67 18.57 -6.73
C GLN A 248 6.26 18.49 -6.13
N LYS A 249 5.87 17.32 -5.64
CA LYS A 249 4.55 17.13 -5.00
C LYS A 249 4.52 17.54 -3.53
N ARG A 250 5.61 17.32 -2.78
CA ARG A 250 5.59 17.31 -1.31
C ARG A 250 6.68 18.16 -0.65
N ALA A 251 7.48 18.92 -1.38
CA ALA A 251 8.70 19.63 -0.93
C ALA A 251 9.90 18.69 -0.70
N LEU A 252 11.02 19.24 -0.22
CA LEU A 252 12.21 18.44 0.06
C LEU A 252 12.23 18.00 1.54
N PRO A 253 12.55 16.74 1.84
CA PRO A 253 12.76 16.28 3.22
C PRO A 253 14.11 16.77 3.75
N ARG A 254 14.28 16.75 5.08
CA ARG A 254 15.59 17.03 5.71
C ARG A 254 16.54 15.86 5.58
N ALA A 255 16.04 14.65 5.68
CA ALA A 255 16.80 13.42 5.52
C ALA A 255 16.04 12.40 4.67
N LEU A 256 16.80 11.54 4.00
CA LEU A 256 16.30 10.43 3.20
C LEU A 256 17.00 9.16 3.63
N MET A 257 16.24 8.14 4.03
CA MET A 257 16.78 6.83 4.39
C MET A 257 16.54 5.85 3.26
N SER A 258 17.59 5.13 2.87
CA SER A 258 17.52 4.07 1.88
C SER A 258 18.40 2.88 2.27
N ASP A 259 18.24 1.78 1.55
CA ASP A 259 19.23 0.70 1.58
C ASP A 259 20.55 1.09 0.89
N ASN A 260 21.46 0.11 0.71
CA ASN A 260 22.73 0.29 0.03
C ASN A 260 22.69 -0.21 -1.43
N GLY A 261 21.54 -0.15 -2.10
CA GLY A 261 21.39 -0.49 -3.50
C GLY A 261 22.27 0.34 -4.42
N SER A 262 22.61 -0.17 -5.61
CA SER A 262 23.49 0.50 -6.55
C SER A 262 22.98 1.87 -7.00
N ALA A 263 21.66 2.01 -7.18
CA ALA A 263 21.01 3.28 -7.52
C ALA A 263 21.17 4.32 -6.40
N MET A 264 21.08 3.87 -5.14
CA MET A 264 21.20 4.73 -3.95
C MET A 264 22.64 5.22 -3.73
N LEU A 265 23.62 4.43 -4.18
CA LEU A 265 25.05 4.75 -4.05
C LEU A 265 25.62 5.47 -5.28
N ALA A 266 24.85 5.61 -6.34
CA ALA A 266 25.29 6.32 -7.55
C ALA A 266 25.71 7.76 -7.24
N ALA A 267 26.72 8.25 -7.95
CA ALA A 267 27.23 9.60 -7.76
C ALA A 267 26.16 10.66 -8.01
N GLU A 268 25.33 10.46 -9.03
CA GLU A 268 24.19 11.34 -9.34
C GLU A 268 23.24 11.47 -8.16
N THR A 269 22.92 10.35 -7.50
CA THR A 269 22.01 10.33 -6.33
C THR A 269 22.66 11.00 -5.12
N THR A 270 23.85 10.55 -4.73
CA THR A 270 24.51 11.01 -3.49
C THR A 270 24.90 12.47 -3.56
N GLU A 271 25.51 12.91 -4.67
CA GLU A 271 25.87 14.32 -4.89
C GLU A 271 24.62 15.18 -5.08
N GLY A 272 23.58 14.66 -5.74
CA GLY A 272 22.31 15.34 -5.94
C GLY A 272 21.63 15.68 -4.63
N LEU A 273 21.50 14.70 -3.75
CA LEU A 273 20.93 14.89 -2.40
C LEU A 273 21.74 15.90 -1.58
N ALA A 274 23.08 15.81 -1.62
CA ALA A 274 23.95 16.74 -0.91
C ALA A 274 23.78 18.18 -1.41
N ARG A 275 23.68 18.40 -2.74
CA ARG A 275 23.42 19.72 -3.34
C ARG A 275 22.08 20.31 -2.97
N LEU A 276 21.07 19.45 -2.76
CA LEU A 276 19.74 19.85 -2.32
C LEU A 276 19.65 20.06 -0.79
N GLY A 277 20.74 19.82 -0.05
CA GLY A 277 20.77 19.94 1.41
C GLY A 277 20.03 18.83 2.13
N ILE A 278 19.85 17.67 1.49
CA ILE A 278 19.18 16.49 2.05
C ILE A 278 20.24 15.54 2.62
N VAL A 279 20.11 15.18 3.88
CA VAL A 279 20.99 14.19 4.52
C VAL A 279 20.60 12.79 4.03
N HIS A 280 21.56 12.09 3.41
CA HIS A 280 21.33 10.71 2.98
C HIS A 280 21.74 9.73 4.07
N GLU A 281 20.77 9.16 4.75
CA GLU A 281 20.96 8.12 5.76
C GLU A 281 20.86 6.73 5.11
N LYS A 282 21.76 5.84 5.49
CA LYS A 282 21.81 4.48 4.97
C LYS A 282 21.40 3.51 6.06
N THR A 283 20.56 2.55 5.74
CA THR A 283 20.21 1.47 6.67
C THR A 283 21.48 0.67 7.01
N LEU A 284 21.58 0.24 8.27
CA LEU A 284 22.66 -0.65 8.67
C LEU A 284 22.53 -1.99 7.96
N PRO A 285 23.64 -2.57 7.47
CA PRO A 285 23.60 -3.90 6.88
C PRO A 285 22.96 -4.91 7.85
N TYR A 286 22.05 -5.73 7.36
CA TYR A 286 21.33 -6.75 8.12
C TYR A 286 20.44 -6.20 9.26
N ALA A 287 19.91 -4.99 9.13
CA ALA A 287 18.98 -4.38 10.08
C ALA A 287 17.57 -4.19 9.45
N PRO A 288 16.85 -5.27 9.12
CA PRO A 288 15.54 -5.20 8.43
C PRO A 288 14.48 -4.43 9.23
N PHE A 289 14.61 -4.35 10.57
CA PHE A 289 13.71 -3.58 11.41
C PHE A 289 13.69 -2.07 11.11
N GLN A 290 14.69 -1.54 10.41
CA GLN A 290 14.71 -0.14 9.97
C GLN A 290 13.74 0.10 8.80
N ASN A 291 13.36 -0.94 8.06
CA ASN A 291 12.44 -0.89 6.93
C ASN A 291 11.01 -1.38 7.24
N GLY A 292 10.67 -1.65 8.51
CA GLY A 292 9.36 -2.18 8.89
C GLY A 292 8.17 -1.33 8.40
N LYS A 293 8.34 -0.01 8.30
CA LYS A 293 7.33 0.92 7.76
C LYS A 293 7.13 0.73 6.26
N GLN A 294 8.24 0.53 5.53
CA GLN A 294 8.22 0.25 4.10
C GLN A 294 7.60 -1.12 3.82
N GLU A 295 7.92 -2.13 4.64
CA GLU A 295 7.30 -3.46 4.54
C GLU A 295 5.79 -3.42 4.76
N ALA A 296 5.32 -2.63 5.73
CA ALA A 296 3.88 -2.41 5.95
C ALA A 296 3.21 -1.75 4.73
N TYR A 297 3.89 -0.79 4.10
CA TYR A 297 3.43 -0.17 2.86
C TYR A 297 3.37 -1.16 1.70
N TRP A 298 4.40 -2.01 1.52
CA TRP A 298 4.40 -3.08 0.50
C TRP A 298 3.26 -4.06 0.71
N ASN A 299 2.97 -4.42 1.96
CA ASN A 299 1.84 -5.29 2.29
C ASN A 299 0.49 -4.67 1.88
N ALA A 300 0.35 -3.34 1.96
CA ALA A 300 -0.85 -2.65 1.48
C ALA A 300 -0.95 -2.69 -0.06
N ILE A 301 0.15 -2.47 -0.78
CA ILE A 301 0.21 -2.58 -2.25
C ILE A 301 -0.18 -4.00 -2.68
N GLU A 302 0.51 -5.02 -2.17
CA GLU A 302 0.31 -6.43 -2.53
C GLU A 302 -1.06 -6.97 -2.09
N GLY A 303 -1.55 -6.51 -0.94
CA GLY A 303 -2.80 -7.01 -0.35
C GLY A 303 -4.06 -6.29 -0.81
N ARG A 304 -3.94 -5.07 -1.35
CA ARG A 304 -5.09 -4.25 -1.72
C ARG A 304 -5.05 -3.73 -3.15
N LEU A 305 -3.98 -3.08 -3.59
CA LEU A 305 -3.91 -2.53 -4.95
C LEU A 305 -3.81 -3.64 -6.00
N LEU A 306 -2.78 -4.50 -5.91
CA LEU A 306 -2.52 -5.49 -6.96
C LEU A 306 -3.65 -6.49 -7.16
N PRO A 307 -4.39 -6.94 -6.12
CA PRO A 307 -5.57 -7.78 -6.33
C PRO A 307 -6.67 -7.13 -7.17
N MET A 308 -6.81 -5.80 -7.15
CA MET A 308 -7.79 -5.08 -7.97
C MET A 308 -7.44 -5.03 -9.46
N LEU A 309 -6.18 -5.32 -9.79
CA LEU A 309 -5.66 -5.39 -11.16
C LEU A 309 -5.59 -6.84 -11.68
N GLU A 310 -5.83 -7.84 -10.83
CA GLU A 310 -5.93 -9.23 -11.27
C GLU A 310 -7.09 -9.41 -12.25
N GLY A 311 -6.79 -9.98 -13.40
CA GLY A 311 -7.79 -10.18 -14.46
C GLY A 311 -7.84 -9.08 -15.52
N VAL A 312 -7.06 -8.01 -15.37
CA VAL A 312 -6.82 -7.06 -16.44
C VAL A 312 -5.96 -7.76 -17.50
N ALA A 313 -6.55 -8.02 -18.66
CA ALA A 313 -5.80 -8.56 -19.79
C ALA A 313 -4.87 -7.46 -20.34
N ASP A 314 -3.67 -7.85 -20.73
CA ASP A 314 -2.70 -6.96 -21.38
C ASP A 314 -2.37 -5.67 -20.59
N LEU A 315 -2.30 -5.80 -19.25
CA LEU A 315 -1.95 -4.69 -18.35
C LEU A 315 -0.63 -4.06 -18.79
N THR A 316 -0.68 -2.79 -19.15
CA THR A 316 0.50 -1.99 -19.53
C THR A 316 1.17 -1.34 -18.31
N LEU A 317 2.41 -0.89 -18.49
CA LEU A 317 3.13 -0.16 -17.44
C LEU A 317 2.46 1.19 -17.10
N ASP A 318 1.91 1.87 -18.12
CA ASP A 318 1.24 3.15 -17.93
C ASP A 318 -0.08 2.99 -17.17
N GLU A 319 -0.90 1.98 -17.51
CA GLU A 319 -2.13 1.67 -16.77
C GLU A 319 -1.85 1.27 -15.31
N LEU A 320 -0.77 0.49 -15.08
CA LEU A 320 -0.35 0.13 -13.73
C LEU A 320 0.07 1.36 -12.93
N ASN A 321 0.80 2.28 -13.55
CA ASN A 321 1.22 3.54 -12.92
C ASN A 321 0.04 4.46 -12.62
N GLU A 322 -0.89 4.63 -13.56
CA GLU A 322 -2.10 5.43 -13.37
C GLU A 322 -2.95 4.89 -12.22
N ALA A 323 -3.19 3.58 -12.21
CA ALA A 323 -3.92 2.90 -11.15
C ALA A 323 -3.24 3.06 -9.78
N THR A 324 -1.92 2.98 -9.74
CA THR A 324 -1.12 3.12 -8.51
C THR A 324 -1.22 4.53 -7.95
N LEU A 325 -1.04 5.55 -8.78
CA LEU A 325 -1.17 6.96 -8.35
C LEU A 325 -2.59 7.27 -7.87
N ALA A 326 -3.59 6.83 -8.60
CA ALA A 326 -4.99 7.01 -8.20
C ALA A 326 -5.28 6.34 -6.85
N TRP A 327 -4.83 5.13 -6.65
CA TRP A 327 -5.03 4.41 -5.39
C TRP A 327 -4.31 5.08 -4.22
N ILE A 328 -3.06 5.53 -4.42
CA ILE A 328 -2.28 6.23 -3.38
C ILE A 328 -2.99 7.53 -2.96
N GLU A 329 -3.33 8.38 -3.92
CA GLU A 329 -3.84 9.72 -3.62
C GLU A 329 -5.31 9.69 -3.17
N MET A 330 -6.12 8.76 -3.66
CA MET A 330 -7.56 8.75 -3.38
C MET A 330 -7.94 7.76 -2.27
N GLU A 331 -7.11 6.74 -2.00
CA GLU A 331 -7.42 5.74 -0.98
C GLU A 331 -6.34 5.65 0.10
N TYR A 332 -5.09 5.27 -0.21
CA TYR A 332 -4.06 4.99 0.79
C TYR A 332 -3.79 6.22 1.68
N ASN A 333 -3.52 7.37 1.09
CA ASN A 333 -3.21 8.60 1.83
C ASN A 333 -4.43 9.16 2.60
N ARG A 334 -5.66 8.71 2.30
CA ARG A 334 -6.91 9.22 2.90
C ARG A 334 -7.57 8.24 3.86
N SER A 335 -7.17 6.98 3.86
CA SER A 335 -7.69 5.97 4.78
C SER A 335 -7.03 6.08 6.15
N VAL A 336 -7.81 5.85 7.22
CA VAL A 336 -7.28 5.85 8.59
C VAL A 336 -6.23 4.75 8.72
N HIS A 337 -5.00 5.14 9.08
CA HIS A 337 -3.89 4.24 9.32
C HIS A 337 -4.04 3.60 10.70
N SER A 338 -3.97 2.27 10.79
CA SER A 338 -4.27 1.52 12.01
C SER A 338 -3.36 1.86 13.20
N GLU A 339 -2.09 2.17 12.93
CA GLU A 339 -1.10 2.54 13.95
C GLU A 339 -1.27 4.00 14.41
N LEU A 340 -1.61 4.91 13.48
CA LEU A 340 -1.68 6.34 13.75
C LEU A 340 -3.06 6.77 14.28
N GLY A 341 -4.12 6.02 13.99
CA GLY A 341 -5.50 6.39 14.31
C GLY A 341 -6.09 7.52 13.46
N GLU A 342 -5.33 8.04 12.49
CA GLU A 342 -5.72 9.10 11.57
C GLU A 342 -5.23 8.82 10.14
N ALA A 343 -5.74 9.56 9.16
CA ALA A 343 -5.31 9.40 7.78
C ALA A 343 -3.93 10.04 7.54
N PRO A 344 -3.02 9.39 6.78
CA PRO A 344 -1.69 9.93 6.45
C PRO A 344 -1.72 11.38 5.93
N LEU A 345 -2.65 11.70 5.03
CA LEU A 345 -2.79 13.03 4.48
C LEU A 345 -3.21 14.07 5.54
N GLN A 346 -4.11 13.71 6.45
CA GLN A 346 -4.52 14.60 7.54
C GLN A 346 -3.35 14.90 8.46
N ARG A 347 -2.61 13.86 8.86
CA ARG A 347 -1.42 14.00 9.69
C ARG A 347 -0.35 14.86 9.01
N TYR A 348 -0.11 14.64 7.72
CA TYR A 348 0.84 15.43 6.92
C TYR A 348 0.48 16.92 6.87
N LEU A 349 -0.80 17.25 6.73
CA LEU A 349 -1.26 18.63 6.61
C LEU A 349 -1.38 19.39 7.94
N HIS A 350 -1.65 18.68 9.04
CA HIS A 350 -1.93 19.32 10.33
C HIS A 350 -0.72 19.36 11.27
N HIS A 351 0.28 18.51 11.06
CA HIS A 351 1.47 18.48 11.91
C HIS A 351 2.56 19.43 11.40
N ARG A 352 3.51 19.74 12.28
CA ARG A 352 4.61 20.66 11.97
C ARG A 352 5.47 20.11 10.85
N ASP A 353 5.55 20.87 9.76
CA ASP A 353 6.40 20.60 8.61
C ASP A 353 7.76 21.29 8.77
N VAL A 354 8.85 20.55 8.53
CA VAL A 354 10.23 21.04 8.54
C VAL A 354 10.91 20.92 7.18
N GLY A 355 10.15 20.58 6.13
CA GLY A 355 10.63 20.43 4.77
C GLY A 355 11.28 21.70 4.23
N LEU A 356 12.06 21.56 3.16
CA LEU A 356 12.66 22.65 2.42
C LEU A 356 11.84 22.97 1.16
N PRO A 357 11.78 24.21 0.71
CA PRO A 357 11.13 24.55 -0.54
C PRO A 357 11.72 23.74 -1.71
N CYS A 358 10.86 23.24 -2.59
CA CYS A 358 11.31 22.53 -3.77
C CYS A 358 11.84 23.53 -4.81
N PRO A 359 13.05 23.35 -5.34
CA PRO A 359 13.58 24.19 -6.42
C PRO A 359 12.86 23.87 -7.74
N SER A 360 13.13 24.64 -8.78
CA SER A 360 12.54 24.42 -10.10
C SER A 360 12.96 23.06 -10.70
N SER A 361 12.17 22.54 -11.65
CA SER A 361 12.49 21.29 -12.36
C SER A 361 13.87 21.33 -13.03
N ALA A 362 14.32 22.49 -13.51
CA ALA A 362 15.64 22.65 -14.11
C ALA A 362 16.75 22.52 -13.06
N GLU A 363 16.56 23.11 -11.88
CA GLU A 363 17.52 23.01 -10.78
C GLU A 363 17.55 21.59 -10.21
N LEU A 364 16.41 20.88 -10.10
CA LEU A 364 16.37 19.48 -9.72
C LEU A 364 17.16 18.59 -10.68
N LYS A 365 16.96 18.77 -12.01
CA LYS A 365 17.73 18.03 -13.02
C LYS A 365 19.22 18.31 -12.92
N MET A 366 19.58 19.56 -12.64
CA MET A 366 20.98 19.96 -12.46
C MET A 366 21.56 19.41 -11.15
N ALA A 367 20.77 19.28 -10.10
CA ALA A 367 21.23 18.69 -8.85
C ALA A 367 21.63 17.23 -9.02
N PHE A 368 20.83 16.43 -9.74
CA PHE A 368 21.06 15.00 -9.98
C PHE A 368 22.02 14.76 -11.17
N THR A 369 23.20 15.37 -11.13
CA THR A 369 24.28 15.16 -12.08
C THR A 369 25.56 14.75 -11.34
N ALA A 370 26.30 13.79 -11.89
CA ALA A 370 27.62 13.42 -11.38
C ALA A 370 28.69 14.38 -11.88
N GLU A 371 29.68 14.63 -11.04
CA GLU A 371 30.84 15.44 -11.39
C GLU A 371 32.02 14.53 -11.73
N GLU A 372 32.56 14.68 -12.95
CA GLU A 372 33.65 13.87 -13.43
C GLU A 372 34.81 14.75 -13.89
N GLY A 373 36.03 14.45 -13.42
CA GLY A 373 37.26 15.08 -13.94
C GLY A 373 37.63 14.54 -15.33
N ARG A 374 37.84 15.44 -16.30
CA ARG A 374 38.25 15.09 -17.66
C ARG A 374 39.48 15.86 -18.07
N ALA A 375 40.39 15.19 -18.82
CA ALA A 375 41.51 15.85 -19.45
C ALA A 375 41.09 16.41 -20.80
N GLN A 376 41.45 17.67 -21.08
CA GLN A 376 41.23 18.26 -22.39
C GLN A 376 42.22 17.72 -23.42
N ARG A 377 41.76 17.38 -24.61
CA ARG A 377 42.60 17.02 -25.73
C ARG A 377 43.29 18.28 -26.29
N ARG A 378 44.61 18.27 -26.31
CA ARG A 378 45.40 19.44 -26.81
C ARG A 378 45.25 19.68 -28.31
N SER A 379 44.90 18.62 -29.10
CA SER A 379 44.86 18.70 -30.55
C SER A 379 43.61 19.43 -31.09
N ASP A 380 42.49 19.34 -30.39
CA ASP A 380 41.21 19.85 -30.87
C ASP A 380 40.34 20.54 -29.80
N GLY A 381 40.89 20.71 -28.59
CA GLY A 381 40.19 21.41 -27.52
C GLY A 381 38.91 20.71 -27.03
N THR A 382 38.77 19.39 -27.28
CA THR A 382 37.57 18.63 -26.87
C THR A 382 37.86 17.76 -25.68
N ILE A 383 36.74 17.31 -25.02
CA ILE A 383 36.76 16.23 -24.03
C ILE A 383 35.94 15.06 -24.53
N SER A 384 36.21 13.88 -24.03
CA SER A 384 35.39 12.70 -24.27
C SER A 384 34.62 12.31 -23.01
N LEU A 385 33.30 12.15 -23.11
CA LEU A 385 32.42 11.67 -22.05
C LEU A 385 31.58 10.56 -22.65
N LYS A 386 31.66 9.36 -22.10
CA LYS A 386 30.90 8.16 -22.55
C LYS A 386 30.90 7.95 -24.06
N GLY A 387 32.10 8.10 -24.70
CA GLY A 387 32.26 7.92 -26.13
C GLY A 387 31.88 9.11 -27.01
N ILE A 388 31.18 10.11 -26.48
CA ILE A 388 30.83 11.34 -27.20
C ILE A 388 31.87 12.43 -26.95
N ARG A 389 32.24 13.17 -27.99
CA ARG A 389 33.15 14.33 -27.88
C ARG A 389 32.35 15.60 -27.68
N PHE A 390 32.79 16.43 -26.73
CA PHE A 390 32.19 17.73 -26.42
C PHE A 390 33.19 18.83 -26.63
N GLU A 391 32.79 19.94 -27.21
CA GLU A 391 33.60 21.10 -27.48
C GLU A 391 33.74 21.95 -26.23
N ILE A 392 34.96 22.33 -25.90
CA ILE A 392 35.25 23.29 -24.83
C ILE A 392 35.38 24.68 -25.45
N PRO A 393 34.63 25.68 -24.95
CA PRO A 393 34.78 27.05 -25.39
C PRO A 393 36.23 27.55 -25.23
N SER A 394 36.74 28.22 -26.22
CA SER A 394 38.15 28.64 -26.32
C SER A 394 38.69 29.41 -25.09
N ARG A 395 37.80 30.14 -24.41
CA ARG A 395 38.12 30.86 -23.16
C ARG A 395 38.56 29.93 -22.01
N TYR A 396 38.25 28.63 -22.07
CA TYR A 396 38.63 27.64 -21.08
C TYR A 396 39.72 26.68 -21.53
N ASN A 397 40.35 26.92 -22.69
CA ASN A 397 41.41 26.06 -23.21
C ASN A 397 42.67 26.04 -22.34
N HIS A 398 42.81 26.97 -21.43
CA HIS A 398 43.93 27.02 -20.49
C HIS A 398 43.86 25.98 -19.37
N PHE A 399 42.68 25.38 -19.13
CA PHE A 399 42.55 24.33 -18.14
C PHE A 399 43.06 22.99 -18.67
N GLN A 400 43.99 22.37 -17.99
CA GLN A 400 44.47 21.01 -18.32
C GLN A 400 43.53 19.93 -17.86
N ARG A 401 42.89 20.12 -16.70
CA ARG A 401 41.84 19.29 -16.14
C ARG A 401 40.58 20.12 -16.00
N LEU A 402 39.50 19.55 -16.45
CA LEU A 402 38.17 20.15 -16.45
C LEU A 402 37.28 19.31 -15.58
N SER A 403 36.43 19.96 -14.79
CA SER A 403 35.32 19.30 -14.11
C SER A 403 34.07 19.40 -14.98
N VAL A 404 33.44 18.26 -15.23
CA VAL A 404 32.26 18.15 -16.10
C VAL A 404 31.12 17.53 -15.31
N ARG A 405 29.95 18.17 -15.36
CA ARG A 405 28.75 17.68 -14.72
C ARG A 405 27.74 17.21 -15.74
N ALA A 406 27.31 15.97 -15.62
CA ALA A 406 26.29 15.36 -16.46
C ALA A 406 25.56 14.24 -15.72
N ALA A 407 24.30 13.97 -16.09
CA ALA A 407 23.67 12.71 -15.73
C ALA A 407 24.13 11.62 -16.69
N SER A 408 24.40 10.42 -16.17
CA SER A 408 24.93 9.31 -17.00
C SER A 408 23.97 8.86 -18.10
N TRP A 409 22.70 9.11 -17.93
CA TRP A 409 21.61 8.76 -18.86
C TRP A 409 21.20 9.93 -19.77
N ASP A 410 21.59 11.17 -19.47
CA ASP A 410 21.24 12.34 -20.30
C ASP A 410 22.46 13.20 -20.62
N LEU A 411 23.12 12.89 -21.73
CA LEU A 411 24.24 13.67 -22.23
C LEU A 411 23.84 14.90 -23.06
N SER A 412 22.54 15.20 -23.17
CA SER A 412 22.07 16.42 -23.79
C SER A 412 22.34 17.66 -22.92
N GLN A 413 22.53 17.45 -21.61
CA GLN A 413 22.73 18.48 -20.60
C GLN A 413 24.13 18.33 -19.93
N VAL A 414 25.18 18.49 -20.69
CA VAL A 414 26.58 18.45 -20.17
C VAL A 414 27.05 19.84 -19.84
N HIS A 415 27.60 20.03 -18.65
CA HIS A 415 28.05 21.33 -18.16
C HIS A 415 29.50 21.28 -17.72
N LEU A 416 30.23 22.35 -18.03
CA LEU A 416 31.55 22.61 -17.47
C LEU A 416 31.40 23.27 -16.11
N ALA A 417 32.03 22.72 -15.10
CA ALA A 417 32.06 23.26 -13.75
C ALA A 417 33.45 23.76 -13.37
N ASP A 418 33.51 24.76 -12.52
CA ASP A 418 34.77 25.22 -11.92
C ASP A 418 35.26 24.15 -10.91
N PRO A 419 36.45 23.59 -11.08
CA PRO A 419 36.96 22.54 -10.22
C PRO A 419 37.19 22.96 -8.76
N LYS A 420 37.23 24.29 -8.47
CA LYS A 420 37.42 24.81 -7.12
C LYS A 420 36.10 25.12 -6.39
N THR A 421 35.18 25.71 -7.12
CA THR A 421 33.92 26.21 -6.53
C THR A 421 32.70 25.32 -6.84
N GLY A 422 32.80 24.39 -7.81
CA GLY A 422 31.70 23.60 -8.33
C GLY A 422 30.67 24.42 -9.12
N ALA A 423 30.92 25.72 -9.33
CA ALA A 423 29.99 26.59 -10.05
C ALA A 423 29.94 26.22 -11.54
N ILE A 424 28.73 26.24 -12.13
CA ILE A 424 28.56 25.99 -13.57
C ILE A 424 29.09 27.16 -14.37
N LEU A 425 30.12 26.90 -15.23
CA LEU A 425 30.72 27.88 -16.09
C LEU A 425 30.00 28.04 -17.43
N CYS A 426 29.62 26.93 -18.04
CA CYS A 426 28.84 26.91 -19.30
C CYS A 426 28.32 25.53 -19.61
N ARG A 427 27.33 25.45 -20.53
CA ARG A 427 26.88 24.20 -21.14
C ARG A 427 27.83 23.81 -22.26
N LEU A 428 28.15 22.52 -22.36
CA LEU A 428 28.95 21.94 -23.42
C LEU A 428 28.06 21.30 -24.48
N PHE A 429 28.52 21.35 -25.73
CA PHE A 429 27.79 20.77 -26.85
C PHE A 429 28.60 19.65 -27.52
N PRO A 430 27.96 18.61 -28.02
CA PRO A 430 28.63 17.57 -28.78
C PRO A 430 29.33 18.17 -30.01
N LEU A 431 30.56 17.68 -30.33
CA LEU A 431 31.28 18.05 -31.50
C LEU A 431 30.56 17.69 -32.79
N ASP A 432 30.14 18.68 -33.57
CA ASP A 432 29.53 18.51 -34.89
C ASP A 432 30.42 19.17 -35.95
N LYS A 433 31.33 18.39 -36.54
CA LYS A 433 32.27 18.86 -37.54
C LYS A 433 31.64 19.46 -38.80
N ARG A 434 30.43 18.95 -39.18
CA ARG A 434 29.72 19.43 -40.39
C ARG A 434 29.12 20.81 -40.13
N LYS A 435 28.47 21.02 -38.99
CA LYS A 435 27.92 22.32 -38.62
C LYS A 435 28.98 23.35 -38.33
N ASN A 436 30.14 22.93 -37.77
CA ASN A 436 31.27 23.81 -37.51
C ASN A 436 31.87 24.28 -38.82
N ALA A 437 31.97 23.43 -39.87
CA ALA A 437 32.44 23.81 -41.18
C ALA A 437 31.55 24.84 -41.91
N GLN A 438 30.26 24.90 -41.56
CA GLN A 438 29.28 25.82 -42.13
C GLN A 438 29.11 27.11 -41.32
N GLY A 439 29.85 27.29 -40.23
CA GLY A 439 29.72 28.45 -39.34
C GLY A 439 28.40 28.60 -38.60
N GLN A 440 27.57 27.58 -38.65
CA GLN A 440 26.25 27.59 -38.01
C GLN A 440 26.35 27.15 -36.53
N ARG A 441 26.25 28.09 -35.62
CA ARG A 441 26.01 27.79 -34.21
C ARG A 441 24.52 27.40 -34.05
N ALA A 442 24.26 26.13 -33.84
CA ALA A 442 22.93 25.64 -33.52
C ALA A 442 22.51 26.12 -32.12
N VAL A 443 21.60 27.07 -32.05
CA VAL A 443 20.79 27.29 -30.83
C VAL A 443 19.72 26.22 -30.82
N LYS A 444 19.93 25.12 -30.08
CA LYS A 444 18.84 24.17 -29.83
C LYS A 444 17.85 24.82 -28.85
N GLY A 445 16.69 25.21 -29.36
CA GLY A 445 15.54 25.54 -28.53
C GLY A 445 15.21 24.36 -27.61
N SER A 446 14.76 24.65 -26.40
CA SER A 446 14.18 23.61 -25.53
C SER A 446 13.09 22.87 -26.29
N PRO A 447 13.05 21.53 -26.22
CA PRO A 447 11.90 20.80 -26.73
C PRO A 447 10.64 21.34 -26.01
N LEU A 448 9.69 21.84 -26.77
CA LEU A 448 8.36 22.13 -26.26
C LEU A 448 7.81 20.83 -25.68
N ASP A 449 7.40 20.87 -24.43
CA ASP A 449 6.71 19.73 -23.80
C ASP A 449 5.49 19.38 -24.67
N LYS A 450 5.46 18.13 -25.15
CA LYS A 450 4.24 17.62 -25.78
C LYS A 450 3.15 17.66 -24.72
N PRO A 451 1.91 18.06 -25.08
CA PRO A 451 0.80 17.97 -24.14
C PRO A 451 0.67 16.53 -23.63
N ALA A 452 0.38 16.41 -22.34
CA ALA A 452 0.12 15.12 -21.72
C ALA A 452 -0.91 14.34 -22.54
N ALA A 453 -0.65 13.08 -22.77
CA ALA A 453 -1.58 12.20 -23.47
C ALA A 453 -2.93 12.20 -22.73
N ALA A 454 -4.02 12.24 -23.47
CA ALA A 454 -5.36 12.13 -22.91
C ALA A 454 -5.46 10.80 -22.15
N VAL A 455 -6.02 10.85 -20.93
CA VAL A 455 -6.26 9.67 -20.10
C VAL A 455 -7.14 8.70 -20.89
N SER A 456 -6.63 7.51 -21.16
CA SER A 456 -7.41 6.45 -21.78
C SER A 456 -8.45 5.92 -20.80
N PRO A 457 -9.66 5.53 -21.23
CA PRO A 457 -10.64 4.94 -20.33
C PRO A 457 -10.08 3.66 -19.71
N ALA A 458 -10.25 3.52 -18.39
CA ALA A 458 -9.77 2.34 -17.65
C ALA A 458 -10.36 1.05 -18.21
N PRO A 459 -9.58 -0.06 -18.29
CA PRO A 459 -10.04 -1.35 -18.81
C PRO A 459 -11.29 -1.85 -18.08
N SER A 460 -12.24 -2.40 -18.82
CA SER A 460 -13.52 -2.90 -18.28
C SER A 460 -13.36 -4.08 -17.30
N SER A 461 -12.26 -4.80 -17.38
CA SER A 461 -11.90 -5.92 -16.49
C SER A 461 -11.28 -5.50 -15.15
N MET A 462 -10.98 -4.22 -14.98
CA MET A 462 -10.44 -3.67 -13.72
C MET A 462 -11.52 -3.61 -12.65
N ALA A 463 -11.13 -3.83 -11.37
CA ALA A 463 -12.04 -3.79 -10.23
C ALA A 463 -12.85 -2.48 -10.16
N PRO A 464 -14.16 -2.51 -9.87
CA PRO A 464 -15.02 -1.33 -9.86
C PRO A 464 -14.54 -0.21 -8.93
N LEU A 465 -13.98 -0.56 -7.78
CA LEU A 465 -13.41 0.40 -6.85
C LEU A 465 -12.23 1.14 -7.49
N LEU A 466 -11.31 0.43 -8.14
CA LEU A 466 -10.13 1.04 -8.75
C LEU A 466 -10.51 1.96 -9.93
N GLN A 467 -11.49 1.57 -10.76
CA GLN A 467 -12.05 2.44 -11.80
C GLN A 467 -12.58 3.75 -11.22
N LYS A 468 -13.31 3.68 -10.10
CA LYS A 468 -13.81 4.87 -9.38
C LYS A 468 -12.67 5.77 -8.91
N LEU A 469 -11.62 5.18 -8.32
CA LEU A 469 -10.45 5.93 -7.84
C LEU A 469 -9.71 6.65 -8.97
N ILE A 470 -9.52 5.98 -10.13
CA ILE A 470 -8.91 6.58 -11.32
C ILE A 470 -9.74 7.79 -11.81
N GLN A 471 -11.06 7.64 -11.89
CA GLN A 471 -11.94 8.75 -12.27
C GLN A 471 -11.84 9.91 -11.29
N GLN A 472 -11.82 9.65 -9.98
CA GLN A 472 -11.64 10.67 -8.96
C GLN A 472 -10.28 11.35 -9.07
N TYR A 473 -9.22 10.59 -9.30
CA TYR A 473 -7.87 11.13 -9.48
C TYR A 473 -7.79 12.07 -10.68
N ALA A 474 -8.37 11.69 -11.81
CA ALA A 474 -8.40 12.52 -13.02
C ALA A 474 -9.03 13.91 -12.81
N THR A 475 -9.94 14.05 -11.83
CA THR A 475 -10.57 15.35 -11.50
C THR A 475 -9.71 16.24 -10.60
N THR A 476 -8.61 15.74 -10.03
CA THR A 476 -7.81 16.49 -9.04
C THR A 476 -6.87 17.52 -9.67
N GLY A 477 -6.55 17.39 -10.95
CA GLY A 477 -5.52 18.17 -11.63
C GLY A 477 -4.08 17.83 -11.22
N LEU A 478 -3.88 16.79 -10.40
CA LEU A 478 -2.54 16.28 -10.09
C LEU A 478 -1.88 15.72 -11.36
N PRO A 479 -0.53 15.82 -11.47
CA PRO A 479 0.16 15.37 -12.65
C PRO A 479 0.01 13.85 -12.85
N PRO A 480 -0.19 13.38 -14.08
CA PRO A 480 -0.23 11.95 -14.39
C PRO A 480 1.14 11.30 -14.16
N ALA A 481 1.17 9.97 -14.10
CA ALA A 481 2.41 9.23 -14.15
C ALA A 481 3.07 9.43 -15.52
N TYR A 482 4.38 9.58 -15.54
CA TYR A 482 5.17 9.55 -16.77
C TYR A 482 6.52 8.90 -16.49
N LEU A 483 7.03 8.22 -17.50
CA LEU A 483 8.35 7.60 -17.45
C LEU A 483 9.43 8.62 -17.82
N PRO A 484 10.70 8.43 -17.38
CA PRO A 484 11.81 9.23 -17.86
C PRO A 484 11.91 9.09 -19.37
N LYS A 485 12.15 10.21 -20.06
CA LYS A 485 12.33 10.22 -21.51
C LYS A 485 13.59 9.43 -21.84
N GLN A 486 13.44 8.23 -22.39
CA GLN A 486 14.56 7.54 -23.01
C GLN A 486 15.07 8.38 -24.17
N PRO A 487 16.39 8.58 -24.32
CA PRO A 487 16.91 9.18 -25.54
C PRO A 487 16.45 8.35 -26.72
N SER A 488 15.72 8.99 -27.64
CA SER A 488 15.32 8.34 -28.88
C SER A 488 16.58 7.84 -29.59
N ASN A 489 16.79 6.53 -29.61
CA ASN A 489 17.71 5.89 -30.53
C ASN A 489 17.16 6.04 -31.97
N THR A 490 17.19 7.26 -32.48
CA THR A 490 17.04 7.53 -33.90
C THR A 490 18.42 7.85 -34.41
N ASP A 491 19.16 6.81 -34.74
CA ASP A 491 20.17 6.79 -35.81
C ASP A 491 20.55 5.32 -36.05
N GLU A 492 19.78 4.66 -36.93
CA GLU A 492 20.34 3.73 -37.88
C GLU A 492 20.72 4.50 -39.15
#